data_31a7506d4071b233ca711dfa542ec465
#
_entry.id   31a7506d4071b233ca711dfa542ec465
#
_cell.length_a   1.000
_cell.length_b   1.000
_cell.length_c   1.000
_cell.angle_alpha   90.00
_cell.angle_beta   90.00
_cell.angle_gamma   90.00
#
_symmetry.space_group_name_H-M   'P 1'
#
loop_
_entity.id
_entity.type
_entity.pdbx_description
1 polymer ?
#
loop_
_entity_poly.entity_id
_entity_poly.type
_entity_poly.pdbx_seq_one_letter_code
_entity_poly.pdbx_strand_id
1 'polypeptide(L)'
;MKNELSNELTVVIVAFNSNELLIECLNDVKEFKVLIVDNGKNEKIFSKLNYQNDNIQIITKNKNLGFPKGINYAVEFIKTNYFLILNADTFVSKESINNLLKTCKKYENCGAVSPITKLAKDGYDLFPENGKGVKRTNNEDKISRKLHNLKPDGEICVEVAKLGLMINLKHFLKIKKFNENYFMFWEEIDLCKKFRKHNFSVIVNPFATLIHKEKKSSNSDLTTFIIKNFHLELSPLIYFDIKRSAGFLYFRLLKYLFRSLSYSCILNLKRSFNNLVKFGAVFYYIVKN
;
A
#
# COMPACT_ATOMS: atom_id res chain seq x y z
N MET A 1 31.77 -9.13 -9.41
CA MET A 1 30.46 -8.70 -9.95
C MET A 1 29.63 -8.12 -8.82
N LYS A 2 30.02 -6.94 -8.30
CA LYS A 2 29.18 -6.15 -7.38
C LYS A 2 28.08 -5.48 -8.19
N ASN A 3 26.91 -6.03 -8.08
CA ASN A 3 25.57 -5.44 -8.21
C ASN A 3 25.35 -4.34 -9.27
N GLU A 4 25.34 -4.68 -10.54
CA GLU A 4 24.70 -3.85 -11.59
C GLU A 4 23.24 -3.54 -11.22
N LEU A 5 22.54 -4.49 -10.58
CA LEU A 5 21.15 -4.36 -10.14
C LEU A 5 20.92 -3.27 -9.06
N SER A 6 21.87 -3.07 -8.14
CA SER A 6 21.77 -2.02 -7.11
C SER A 6 21.86 -0.60 -7.71
N ASN A 7 22.37 -0.46 -8.93
CA ASN A 7 22.43 0.83 -9.61
C ASN A 7 21.17 1.17 -10.41
N GLU A 8 20.30 0.18 -10.67
CA GLU A 8 19.08 0.36 -11.46
C GLU A 8 17.82 0.48 -10.58
N LEU A 9 17.89 0.06 -9.32
CA LEU A 9 16.75 -0.07 -8.41
C LEU A 9 16.99 0.62 -7.07
N THR A 10 15.97 1.33 -6.59
CA THR A 10 15.85 1.80 -5.20
C THR A 10 14.64 1.15 -4.52
N VAL A 11 14.82 0.58 -3.35
CA VAL A 11 13.73 0.10 -2.49
C VAL A 11 13.21 1.27 -1.66
N VAL A 12 11.90 1.47 -1.62
CA VAL A 12 11.25 2.55 -0.85
C VAL A 12 10.33 1.96 0.20
N ILE A 13 10.53 2.36 1.44
CA ILE A 13 9.72 1.93 2.60
C ILE A 13 9.19 3.17 3.31
N VAL A 14 7.87 3.22 3.55
CA VAL A 14 7.26 4.26 4.40
C VAL A 14 7.06 3.69 5.80
N ALA A 15 7.75 4.26 6.79
CA ALA A 15 7.78 3.79 8.16
C ALA A 15 6.99 4.73 9.10
N PHE A 16 6.04 4.18 9.87
CA PHE A 16 5.31 4.89 10.91
C PHE A 16 5.02 3.98 12.09
N ASN A 17 5.46 4.37 13.30
CA ASN A 17 5.28 3.59 14.53
C ASN A 17 5.69 2.11 14.34
N SER A 18 6.82 1.91 13.62
CA SER A 18 7.30 0.61 13.18
C SER A 18 7.84 -0.22 14.34
N ASN A 19 7.94 -1.52 14.12
CA ASN A 19 8.47 -2.50 15.07
C ASN A 19 9.60 -3.32 14.42
N GLU A 20 10.03 -4.40 15.08
CA GLU A 20 11.15 -5.25 14.65
C GLU A 20 11.02 -5.81 13.23
N LEU A 21 9.79 -5.91 12.68
CA LEU A 21 9.58 -6.39 11.31
C LEU A 21 10.24 -5.47 10.27
N LEU A 22 10.40 -4.17 10.56
CA LEU A 22 11.17 -3.27 9.70
C LEU A 22 12.63 -3.72 9.59
N ILE A 23 13.24 -4.12 10.71
CA ILE A 23 14.63 -4.60 10.71
C ILE A 23 14.76 -5.89 9.91
N GLU A 24 13.82 -6.83 10.09
CA GLU A 24 13.77 -8.06 9.32
C GLU A 24 13.60 -7.77 7.81
N CYS A 25 12.68 -6.88 7.44
CA CYS A 25 12.47 -6.44 6.06
C CYS A 25 13.75 -5.84 5.44
N LEU A 26 14.45 -4.99 6.20
CA LEU A 26 15.70 -4.36 5.75
C LEU A 26 16.81 -5.39 5.52
N ASN A 27 16.87 -6.48 6.27
CA ASN A 27 17.83 -7.55 6.06
C ASN A 27 17.69 -8.22 4.69
N ASP A 28 16.45 -8.35 4.18
CA ASP A 28 16.18 -8.94 2.87
C ASP A 28 16.65 -8.05 1.71
N VAL A 29 16.68 -6.74 1.93
CA VAL A 29 16.95 -5.74 0.89
C VAL A 29 18.24 -4.95 1.07
N LYS A 30 19.07 -5.28 2.04
CA LYS A 30 20.30 -4.54 2.42
C LYS A 30 21.34 -4.39 1.30
N GLU A 31 21.27 -5.22 0.27
CA GLU A 31 22.17 -5.15 -0.89
C GLU A 31 21.74 -4.11 -1.92
N PHE A 32 20.52 -3.62 -1.84
CA PHE A 32 19.95 -2.58 -2.70
C PHE A 32 20.07 -1.21 -2.05
N LYS A 33 19.92 -0.15 -2.85
CA LYS A 33 19.69 1.18 -2.30
C LYS A 33 18.33 1.19 -1.64
N VAL A 34 18.27 1.56 -0.37
CA VAL A 34 17.03 1.62 0.42
C VAL A 34 16.78 3.05 0.87
N LEU A 35 15.58 3.53 0.60
CA LEU A 35 15.12 4.84 1.02
C LEU A 35 13.94 4.65 1.99
N ILE A 36 14.15 5.03 3.25
CA ILE A 36 13.13 4.96 4.30
C ILE A 36 12.55 6.35 4.49
N VAL A 37 11.23 6.49 4.28
CA VAL A 37 10.49 7.71 4.66
C VAL A 37 10.04 7.56 6.11
N ASP A 38 10.63 8.37 6.99
CA ASP A 38 10.20 8.44 8.38
C ASP A 38 8.96 9.32 8.53
N ASN A 39 7.83 8.68 8.78
CA ASN A 39 6.57 9.34 9.10
C ASN A 39 6.35 9.56 10.60
N GLY A 40 7.37 9.30 11.44
CA GLY A 40 7.37 9.53 12.87
C GLY A 40 7.10 8.29 13.72
N LYS A 41 7.39 8.41 15.03
CA LYS A 41 7.28 7.35 16.03
C LYS A 41 8.18 6.12 15.77
N ASN A 42 9.33 6.33 15.11
CA ASN A 42 10.27 5.26 14.75
C ASN A 42 11.59 5.30 15.52
N GLU A 43 11.76 6.21 16.49
CA GLU A 43 13.02 6.47 17.20
C GLU A 43 13.59 5.18 17.83
N LYS A 44 12.72 4.36 18.45
CA LYS A 44 13.11 3.09 19.07
C LYS A 44 13.64 2.06 18.08
N ILE A 45 13.10 2.05 16.86
CA ILE A 45 13.53 1.12 15.81
C ILE A 45 14.77 1.64 15.13
N PHE A 46 14.82 2.93 14.82
CA PHE A 46 15.97 3.52 14.17
C PHE A 46 17.23 3.49 15.06
N SER A 47 17.09 3.62 16.40
CA SER A 47 18.22 3.44 17.31
C SER A 47 18.84 2.03 17.29
N LYS A 48 18.08 1.01 16.86
CA LYS A 48 18.56 -0.37 16.69
C LYS A 48 19.15 -0.64 15.30
N LEU A 49 18.90 0.24 14.32
CA LEU A 49 19.52 0.12 13.00
C LEU A 49 21.00 0.45 13.14
N ASN A 50 21.85 -0.53 12.83
CA ASN A 50 23.28 -0.31 12.74
C ASN A 50 23.56 0.54 11.49
N TYR A 51 23.82 1.85 11.65
CA TYR A 51 23.97 2.83 10.58
C TYR A 51 25.21 2.61 9.68
N GLN A 52 25.90 1.47 9.80
CA GLN A 52 27.05 1.13 8.96
C GLN A 52 26.70 0.66 7.54
N ASN A 53 25.42 0.70 7.15
CA ASN A 53 25.04 0.33 5.78
C ASN A 53 24.81 1.58 4.94
N ASP A 54 25.81 1.98 4.15
CA ASP A 54 25.80 3.11 3.23
C ASP A 54 24.65 3.05 2.19
N ASN A 55 24.03 1.89 2.03
CA ASN A 55 22.92 1.71 1.13
C ASN A 55 21.57 2.19 1.70
N ILE A 56 21.46 2.45 3.01
CA ILE A 56 20.22 2.86 3.66
C ILE A 56 20.23 4.36 3.93
N GLN A 57 19.29 5.07 3.35
CA GLN A 57 19.04 6.48 3.59
C GLN A 57 17.68 6.68 4.26
N ILE A 58 17.64 7.46 5.35
CA ILE A 58 16.41 7.84 6.03
C ILE A 58 16.11 9.31 5.70
N ILE A 59 14.89 9.59 5.26
CA ILE A 59 14.41 10.95 4.96
C ILE A 59 13.15 11.25 5.77
N THR A 60 12.97 12.49 6.19
CA THR A 60 11.79 12.91 6.97
C THR A 60 11.33 14.32 6.61
N LYS A 61 10.06 14.60 6.80
CA LYS A 61 9.46 15.94 6.81
C LYS A 61 9.01 16.33 8.23
N ASN A 62 9.42 15.59 9.27
CA ASN A 62 9.03 15.79 10.65
C ASN A 62 7.49 15.78 10.89
N LYS A 63 6.76 15.10 10.03
CA LYS A 63 5.30 14.91 10.13
C LYS A 63 4.88 13.64 9.41
N ASN A 64 3.76 13.07 9.83
CA ASN A 64 3.17 11.94 9.13
C ASN A 64 2.50 12.39 7.82
N LEU A 65 3.11 12.05 6.70
CA LEU A 65 2.61 12.35 5.36
C LEU A 65 1.52 11.39 4.88
N GLY A 66 1.34 10.25 5.56
CA GLY A 66 0.63 9.10 5.02
C GLY A 66 1.48 8.34 3.98
N PHE A 67 0.90 7.31 3.36
CA PHE A 67 1.64 6.43 2.46
C PHE A 67 1.89 7.08 1.08
N PRO A 68 0.87 7.57 0.33
CA PRO A 68 1.05 8.14 -1.01
C PRO A 68 1.99 9.35 -1.04
N LYS A 69 1.79 10.30 -0.11
CA LYS A 69 2.65 11.48 -0.02
C LYS A 69 4.06 11.11 0.41
N GLY A 70 4.21 10.09 1.27
CA GLY A 70 5.51 9.55 1.65
C GLY A 70 6.27 9.02 0.43
N ILE A 71 5.63 8.20 -0.40
CA ILE A 71 6.23 7.71 -1.65
C ILE A 71 6.52 8.86 -2.63
N ASN A 72 5.58 9.79 -2.81
CA ASN A 72 5.79 10.95 -3.69
C ASN A 72 6.99 11.80 -3.24
N TYR A 73 7.20 11.94 -1.94
CA TYR A 73 8.37 12.62 -1.37
C TYR A 73 9.65 11.81 -1.59
N ALA A 74 9.61 10.48 -1.40
CA ALA A 74 10.76 9.63 -1.65
C ALA A 74 11.27 9.73 -3.09
N VAL A 75 10.38 9.88 -4.05
CA VAL A 75 10.72 9.98 -5.49
C VAL A 75 11.66 11.15 -5.80
N GLU A 76 11.67 12.21 -5.00
CA GLU A 76 12.58 13.35 -5.16
C GLU A 76 14.05 12.95 -4.92
N PHE A 77 14.30 11.84 -4.23
CA PHE A 77 15.63 11.33 -3.88
C PHE A 77 16.05 10.11 -4.74
N ILE A 78 15.13 9.55 -5.54
CA ILE A 78 15.41 8.39 -6.38
C ILE A 78 16.19 8.80 -7.62
N LYS A 79 17.36 8.17 -7.80
CA LYS A 79 18.25 8.37 -8.97
C LYS A 79 18.26 7.17 -9.92
N THR A 80 17.51 6.12 -9.60
CA THR A 80 17.43 4.87 -10.36
C THR A 80 16.22 4.88 -11.30
N ASN A 81 16.27 4.09 -12.38
CA ASN A 81 15.18 4.02 -13.35
C ASN A 81 13.94 3.29 -12.81
N TYR A 82 14.14 2.45 -11.81
CA TYR A 82 13.09 1.65 -11.19
C TYR A 82 13.13 1.81 -9.68
N PHE A 83 11.97 1.65 -9.05
CA PHE A 83 11.89 1.57 -7.60
C PHE A 83 10.87 0.52 -7.17
N LEU A 84 11.16 -0.12 -6.03
CA LEU A 84 10.30 -1.14 -5.43
C LEU A 84 9.69 -0.58 -4.15
N ILE A 85 8.37 -0.51 -4.09
CA ILE A 85 7.65 -0.11 -2.89
C ILE A 85 7.42 -1.35 -2.02
N LEU A 86 7.90 -1.32 -0.77
CA LEU A 86 7.67 -2.36 0.22
C LEU A 86 7.01 -1.78 1.47
N ASN A 87 6.16 -2.58 2.10
CA ASN A 87 5.70 -2.32 3.45
C ASN A 87 6.72 -2.86 4.47
N ALA A 88 6.78 -2.26 5.66
CA ALA A 88 7.71 -2.66 6.71
C ALA A 88 7.50 -4.09 7.27
N ASP A 89 6.41 -4.77 6.88
CA ASP A 89 6.07 -6.14 7.26
C ASP A 89 6.02 -7.10 6.06
N THR A 90 6.71 -6.75 4.98
CA THR A 90 6.81 -7.57 3.78
C THR A 90 8.23 -8.12 3.60
N PHE A 91 8.31 -9.38 3.16
CA PHE A 91 9.55 -10.12 2.97
C PHE A 91 9.61 -10.60 1.53
N VAL A 92 10.72 -10.30 0.87
CA VAL A 92 10.90 -10.58 -0.55
C VAL A 92 12.34 -11.02 -0.81
N SER A 93 12.54 -12.16 -1.45
CA SER A 93 13.87 -12.63 -1.80
C SER A 93 14.52 -11.77 -2.90
N LYS A 94 15.85 -11.72 -2.90
CA LYS A 94 16.63 -11.08 -3.97
C LYS A 94 16.26 -11.63 -5.36
N GLU A 95 16.00 -12.93 -5.47
CA GLU A 95 15.56 -13.55 -6.71
C GLU A 95 14.20 -13.01 -7.16
N SER A 96 13.24 -12.88 -6.24
CA SER A 96 11.94 -12.27 -6.53
C SER A 96 12.07 -10.83 -7.00
N ILE A 97 12.92 -10.03 -6.34
CA ILE A 97 13.20 -8.65 -6.76
C ILE A 97 13.76 -8.61 -8.19
N ASN A 98 14.72 -9.50 -8.49
CA ASN A 98 15.31 -9.60 -9.83
C ASN A 98 14.28 -9.99 -10.88
N ASN A 99 13.38 -10.92 -10.57
CA ASN A 99 12.31 -11.33 -11.47
C ASN A 99 11.32 -10.17 -11.74
N LEU A 100 10.97 -9.39 -10.72
CA LEU A 100 10.13 -8.20 -10.89
C LEU A 100 10.81 -7.16 -11.80
N LEU A 101 12.10 -6.89 -11.57
CA LEU A 101 12.85 -5.93 -12.38
C LEU A 101 12.98 -6.39 -13.84
N LYS A 102 13.30 -7.68 -14.07
CA LYS A 102 13.36 -8.26 -15.43
C LYS A 102 12.03 -8.09 -16.16
N THR A 103 10.90 -8.38 -15.51
CA THR A 103 9.57 -8.18 -16.08
C THR A 103 9.30 -6.71 -16.40
N CYS A 104 9.64 -5.80 -15.48
CA CYS A 104 9.45 -4.36 -15.70
C CYS A 104 10.27 -3.84 -16.89
N LYS A 105 11.47 -4.39 -17.11
CA LYS A 105 12.35 -4.07 -18.25
C LYS A 105 11.90 -4.72 -19.57
N LYS A 106 11.31 -5.92 -19.49
CA LYS A 106 10.88 -6.70 -20.65
C LYS A 106 9.75 -6.01 -21.45
N TYR A 107 8.86 -5.32 -20.76
CA TYR A 107 7.71 -4.68 -21.40
C TYR A 107 7.87 -3.16 -21.40
N GLU A 108 8.03 -2.57 -22.59
CA GLU A 108 8.26 -1.14 -22.76
C GLU A 108 7.17 -0.27 -22.13
N ASN A 109 5.91 -0.72 -22.17
CA ASN A 109 4.77 -0.04 -21.59
C ASN A 109 4.48 -0.46 -20.15
N CYS A 110 5.42 -1.12 -19.45
CA CYS A 110 5.20 -1.53 -18.07
C CYS A 110 5.15 -0.32 -17.13
N GLY A 111 4.03 -0.12 -16.45
CA GLY A 111 3.88 0.86 -15.37
C GLY A 111 4.30 0.30 -14.01
N ALA A 112 3.81 -0.88 -13.69
CA ALA A 112 4.09 -1.57 -12.43
C ALA A 112 4.07 -3.09 -12.58
N VAL A 113 4.92 -3.78 -11.80
CA VAL A 113 4.92 -5.24 -11.64
C VAL A 113 4.76 -5.59 -10.16
N SER A 114 3.89 -6.54 -9.86
CA SER A 114 3.67 -7.07 -8.52
C SER A 114 4.08 -8.55 -8.45
N PRO A 115 4.63 -9.01 -7.31
CA PRO A 115 4.75 -10.43 -7.03
C PRO A 115 3.39 -11.03 -6.68
N ILE A 116 3.33 -12.36 -6.56
CA ILE A 116 2.25 -13.03 -5.86
C ILE A 116 2.53 -13.02 -4.36
N THR A 117 1.49 -12.80 -3.55
CA THR A 117 1.61 -12.86 -2.09
C THR A 117 1.35 -14.28 -1.62
N LYS A 118 2.33 -14.88 -0.92
CA LYS A 118 2.17 -16.19 -0.28
C LYS A 118 1.35 -16.03 1.00
N LEU A 119 0.25 -16.75 1.11
CA LEU A 119 -0.59 -16.77 2.30
C LEU A 119 -0.04 -17.74 3.35
N ALA A 120 -0.35 -17.49 4.63
CA ALA A 120 0.04 -18.38 5.73
C ALA A 120 -0.64 -19.75 5.69
N LYS A 121 -1.80 -19.87 5.04
CA LYS A 121 -2.52 -21.11 4.74
C LYS A 121 -2.41 -21.34 3.24
N ASP A 122 -1.82 -22.44 2.84
CA ASP A 122 -1.51 -22.83 1.47
C ASP A 122 -2.36 -22.14 0.40
N GLY A 123 -1.74 -21.19 -0.32
CA GLY A 123 -2.38 -20.41 -1.35
C GLY A 123 -1.65 -19.12 -1.66
N TYR A 124 -2.13 -18.42 -2.69
CA TYR A 124 -1.60 -17.14 -3.12
C TYR A 124 -2.72 -16.11 -3.19
N ASP A 125 -2.48 -14.92 -2.66
CA ASP A 125 -3.35 -13.77 -2.85
C ASP A 125 -2.77 -12.87 -3.95
N LEU A 126 -3.51 -12.75 -5.02
CA LEU A 126 -3.16 -11.88 -6.15
C LEU A 126 -3.83 -10.51 -6.04
N PHE A 127 -4.82 -10.41 -5.17
CA PHE A 127 -5.65 -9.22 -5.04
C PHE A 127 -5.89 -8.82 -3.59
N PRO A 128 -6.14 -7.53 -3.40
CA PRO A 128 -6.48 -7.00 -2.10
C PRO A 128 -7.76 -7.62 -1.53
N GLU A 129 -7.71 -8.06 -0.27
CA GLU A 129 -8.93 -8.33 0.50
C GLU A 129 -9.90 -7.14 0.42
N ASN A 130 -11.15 -7.47 0.16
CA ASN A 130 -12.24 -6.50 0.07
C ASN A 130 -12.38 -5.69 1.35
N GLY A 131 -12.25 -4.40 1.26
CA GLY A 131 -12.90 -3.53 2.23
C GLY A 131 -14.39 -3.84 2.26
N LYS A 132 -14.90 -4.38 3.38
CA LYS A 132 -16.33 -4.66 3.55
C LYS A 132 -17.13 -3.39 3.22
N GLY A 133 -17.97 -3.46 2.20
CA GLY A 133 -18.97 -2.43 1.92
C GLY A 133 -18.82 -1.64 0.63
N VAL A 134 -17.82 -1.92 -0.20
CA VAL A 134 -17.69 -1.29 -1.52
C VAL A 134 -17.96 -2.34 -2.59
N LYS A 135 -18.94 -2.09 -3.46
CA LYS A 135 -19.19 -2.95 -4.63
C LYS A 135 -18.04 -2.73 -5.63
N ARG A 136 -17.35 -3.81 -5.97
CA ARG A 136 -16.38 -3.84 -7.07
C ARG A 136 -17.10 -3.79 -8.40
N THR A 137 -16.39 -3.37 -9.45
CA THR A 137 -16.91 -3.58 -10.81
C THR A 137 -16.96 -5.09 -11.10
N ASN A 138 -17.93 -5.51 -11.92
CA ASN A 138 -18.10 -6.94 -12.28
C ASN A 138 -16.82 -7.58 -12.85
N ASN A 139 -15.93 -6.79 -13.46
CA ASN A 139 -14.68 -7.27 -14.03
C ASN A 139 -13.61 -7.51 -12.95
N GLU A 140 -13.49 -6.63 -11.96
CA GLU A 140 -12.55 -6.79 -10.83
C GLU A 140 -12.89 -8.06 -10.02
N ASP A 141 -14.19 -8.34 -9.81
CA ASP A 141 -14.64 -9.55 -9.13
C ASP A 141 -14.39 -10.83 -9.93
N LYS A 142 -14.57 -10.80 -11.26
CA LYS A 142 -14.33 -11.97 -12.13
C LYS A 142 -12.86 -12.36 -12.17
N ILE A 143 -11.96 -11.39 -12.29
CA ILE A 143 -10.51 -11.62 -12.31
C ILE A 143 -10.05 -12.11 -10.94
N SER A 144 -10.51 -11.48 -9.85
CA SER A 144 -10.22 -11.88 -8.48
C SER A 144 -10.60 -13.34 -8.18
N ARG A 145 -11.83 -13.74 -8.56
CA ARG A 145 -12.30 -15.12 -8.34
C ARG A 145 -11.56 -16.16 -9.19
N LYS A 146 -11.20 -15.79 -10.43
CA LYS A 146 -10.51 -16.71 -11.35
C LYS A 146 -9.08 -17.01 -10.93
N LEU A 147 -8.42 -16.08 -10.23
CA LEU A 147 -7.02 -16.19 -9.82
C LEU A 147 -6.85 -16.53 -8.32
N HIS A 148 -7.94 -16.60 -7.57
CA HIS A 148 -7.90 -17.00 -6.17
C HIS A 148 -7.51 -18.49 -6.09
N ASN A 149 -6.41 -18.78 -5.39
CA ASN A 149 -5.79 -20.13 -5.23
C ASN A 149 -5.10 -20.73 -6.46
N LEU A 150 -5.03 -20.05 -7.60
CA LEU A 150 -4.29 -20.56 -8.76
C LEU A 150 -3.05 -19.71 -9.00
N LYS A 151 -1.87 -20.33 -8.94
CA LYS A 151 -0.64 -19.69 -9.42
C LYS A 151 -0.69 -19.66 -10.94
N PRO A 152 -0.62 -18.47 -11.60
CA PRO A 152 -0.54 -18.41 -13.05
C PRO A 152 0.73 -19.08 -13.58
N ASP A 153 0.65 -19.68 -14.76
CA ASP A 153 1.79 -20.31 -15.43
C ASP A 153 2.78 -19.30 -16.03
N GLY A 154 2.40 -18.03 -16.12
CA GLY A 154 3.21 -16.96 -16.69
C GLY A 154 2.78 -15.57 -16.20
N GLU A 155 3.50 -14.55 -16.68
CA GLU A 155 3.21 -13.15 -16.40
C GLU A 155 1.83 -12.76 -16.96
N ILE A 156 1.01 -12.07 -16.17
CA ILE A 156 -0.34 -11.67 -16.56
C ILE A 156 -0.57 -10.18 -16.34
N CYS A 157 -1.28 -9.54 -17.28
CA CYS A 157 -1.80 -8.18 -17.08
C CYS A 157 -3.03 -8.23 -16.18
N VAL A 158 -3.09 -7.31 -15.21
CA VAL A 158 -4.17 -7.22 -14.22
C VAL A 158 -4.71 -5.79 -14.12
N GLU A 159 -5.91 -5.65 -13.60
CA GLU A 159 -6.48 -4.33 -13.35
C GLU A 159 -5.90 -3.69 -12.10
N VAL A 160 -5.62 -4.48 -11.08
CA VAL A 160 -5.14 -4.03 -9.78
C VAL A 160 -4.03 -4.95 -9.30
N ALA A 161 -2.95 -4.36 -8.83
CA ALA A 161 -1.87 -5.02 -8.11
C ALA A 161 -1.57 -4.26 -6.83
N LYS A 162 -1.07 -4.92 -5.82
CA LYS A 162 -0.62 -4.32 -4.56
C LYS A 162 0.51 -5.13 -3.97
N LEU A 163 1.12 -4.52 -2.97
CA LEU A 163 2.24 -5.06 -2.22
C LEU A 163 3.46 -5.40 -3.10
N GLY A 164 4.59 -4.87 -2.75
CA GLY A 164 5.81 -5.13 -3.49
C GLY A 164 5.76 -4.63 -4.94
N LEU A 165 5.26 -3.42 -5.17
CA LEU A 165 5.15 -2.86 -6.51
C LEU A 165 6.52 -2.40 -7.02
N MET A 166 7.06 -3.08 -8.02
CA MET A 166 8.16 -2.62 -8.85
C MET A 166 7.61 -1.63 -9.88
N ILE A 167 8.14 -0.41 -9.90
CA ILE A 167 7.58 0.69 -10.69
C ILE A 167 8.66 1.27 -11.61
N ASN A 168 8.30 1.53 -12.86
CA ASN A 168 9.09 2.34 -13.78
C ASN A 168 8.96 3.82 -13.41
N LEU A 169 10.05 4.45 -12.99
CA LEU A 169 10.04 5.84 -12.51
C LEU A 169 9.56 6.83 -13.57
N LYS A 170 9.98 6.68 -14.83
CA LYS A 170 9.56 7.54 -15.93
C LYS A 170 8.05 7.49 -16.14
N HIS A 171 7.46 6.31 -16.10
CA HIS A 171 6.00 6.13 -16.25
C HIS A 171 5.23 6.64 -15.03
N PHE A 172 5.77 6.45 -13.82
CA PHE A 172 5.19 6.98 -12.60
C PHE A 172 5.13 8.53 -12.61
N LEU A 173 6.17 9.18 -13.07
CA LEU A 173 6.20 10.64 -13.23
C LEU A 173 5.20 11.11 -14.29
N LYS A 174 5.11 10.38 -15.42
CA LYS A 174 4.17 10.71 -16.51
C LYS A 174 2.70 10.67 -16.07
N ILE A 175 2.33 9.76 -15.17
CA ILE A 175 0.97 9.69 -14.62
C ILE A 175 0.74 10.63 -13.43
N LYS A 176 1.69 11.52 -13.13
CA LYS A 176 1.65 12.49 -12.02
C LYS A 176 1.61 11.82 -10.63
N LYS A 177 2.41 10.76 -10.47
CA LYS A 177 2.64 10.06 -9.19
C LYS A 177 1.35 9.54 -8.52
N PHE A 178 1.39 9.23 -7.21
CA PHE A 178 0.20 8.93 -6.42
C PHE A 178 -0.72 10.15 -6.28
N ASN A 179 -2.01 9.88 -6.12
CA ASN A 179 -2.99 10.90 -5.74
C ASN A 179 -2.88 11.20 -4.23
N GLU A 180 -2.53 12.43 -3.89
CA GLU A 180 -2.27 12.88 -2.52
C GLU A 180 -3.52 13.15 -1.67
N ASN A 181 -4.71 12.99 -2.25
CA ASN A 181 -5.96 13.02 -1.49
C ASN A 181 -6.13 11.79 -0.59
N TYR A 182 -5.45 10.68 -0.93
CA TYR A 182 -5.35 9.54 -0.04
C TYR A 182 -4.29 9.80 1.04
N PHE A 183 -4.56 9.36 2.25
CA PHE A 183 -3.56 9.27 3.30
C PHE A 183 -3.02 7.84 3.39
N MET A 184 -3.91 6.86 3.32
CA MET A 184 -3.60 5.42 3.25
C MET A 184 -4.82 4.65 2.76
N PHE A 185 -4.60 3.45 2.21
CA PHE A 185 -5.57 2.56 1.59
C PHE A 185 -6.17 3.10 0.29
N TRP A 186 -6.40 2.22 -0.67
CA TRP A 186 -6.93 2.50 -2.01
C TRP A 186 -6.00 3.27 -2.96
N GLU A 187 -4.89 3.80 -2.48
CA GLU A 187 -3.91 4.51 -3.30
C GLU A 187 -3.29 3.65 -4.39
N GLU A 188 -3.00 2.37 -4.11
CA GLU A 188 -2.44 1.43 -5.10
C GLU A 188 -3.47 1.08 -6.17
N ILE A 189 -4.75 0.96 -5.79
CA ILE A 189 -5.86 0.73 -6.72
C ILE A 189 -6.02 1.94 -7.66
N ASP A 190 -5.98 3.15 -7.10
CA ASP A 190 -6.02 4.39 -7.89
C ASP A 190 -4.79 4.51 -8.80
N LEU A 191 -3.60 4.18 -8.30
CA LEU A 191 -2.37 4.16 -9.08
C LEU A 191 -2.48 3.22 -10.29
N CYS A 192 -2.92 1.99 -10.08
CA CYS A 192 -3.13 1.02 -11.14
C CYS A 192 -4.13 1.53 -12.19
N LYS A 193 -5.23 2.17 -11.76
CA LYS A 193 -6.19 2.83 -12.64
C LYS A 193 -5.55 3.95 -13.45
N LYS A 194 -4.69 4.78 -12.83
CA LYS A 194 -3.94 5.85 -13.51
C LYS A 194 -2.98 5.28 -14.56
N PHE A 195 -2.24 4.22 -14.25
CA PHE A 195 -1.37 3.54 -15.23
C PHE A 195 -2.18 3.10 -16.45
N ARG A 196 -3.27 2.34 -16.25
CA ARG A 196 -4.11 1.86 -17.36
C ARG A 196 -4.72 2.99 -18.20
N LYS A 197 -5.14 4.09 -17.57
CA LYS A 197 -5.64 5.27 -18.29
C LYS A 197 -4.61 5.93 -19.19
N HIS A 198 -3.31 5.70 -18.92
CA HIS A 198 -2.21 6.21 -19.72
C HIS A 198 -1.59 5.12 -20.62
N ASN A 199 -2.31 4.01 -20.84
CA ASN A 199 -1.90 2.85 -21.64
C ASN A 199 -0.62 2.15 -21.12
N PHE A 200 -0.37 2.22 -19.80
CA PHE A 200 0.67 1.44 -19.13
C PHE A 200 0.10 0.16 -18.53
N SER A 201 0.84 -0.93 -18.68
CA SER A 201 0.47 -2.23 -18.15
C SER A 201 0.73 -2.31 -16.65
N VAL A 202 -0.16 -3.00 -15.93
CA VAL A 202 0.05 -3.48 -14.57
C VAL A 202 0.15 -5.00 -14.66
N ILE A 203 1.26 -5.57 -14.19
CA ILE A 203 1.60 -6.98 -14.43
C ILE A 203 1.78 -7.68 -13.08
N VAL A 204 1.32 -8.92 -12.99
CA VAL A 204 1.68 -9.85 -11.92
C VAL A 204 2.69 -10.85 -12.47
N ASN A 205 3.82 -10.98 -11.78
CA ASN A 205 4.82 -12.00 -12.08
C ASN A 205 4.71 -13.16 -11.08
N PRO A 206 4.26 -14.36 -11.50
CA PRO A 206 4.10 -15.52 -10.61
C PRO A 206 5.42 -16.16 -10.19
N PHE A 207 6.53 -15.80 -10.83
CA PHE A 207 7.89 -16.27 -10.46
C PHE A 207 8.55 -15.40 -9.40
N ALA A 208 7.90 -14.31 -8.99
CA ALA A 208 8.26 -13.51 -7.83
C ALA A 208 7.25 -13.72 -6.71
N THR A 209 7.74 -13.99 -5.51
CA THR A 209 6.89 -14.20 -4.32
C THR A 209 7.23 -13.20 -3.23
N LEU A 210 6.20 -12.79 -2.50
CA LEU A 210 6.28 -11.92 -1.35
C LEU A 210 5.53 -12.56 -0.18
N ILE A 211 6.08 -12.47 1.02
CA ILE A 211 5.41 -12.89 2.26
C ILE A 211 4.98 -11.62 2.99
N HIS A 212 3.71 -11.52 3.37
CA HIS A 212 3.17 -10.42 4.15
C HIS A 212 2.74 -10.90 5.53
N LYS A 213 3.45 -10.46 6.57
CA LYS A 213 3.08 -10.72 7.98
C LYS A 213 1.96 -9.77 8.42
N GLU A 214 0.78 -9.95 7.83
CA GLU A 214 -0.38 -9.06 7.93
C GLU A 214 -0.59 -8.38 9.28
N LYS A 215 -0.89 -7.06 9.24
CA LYS A 215 -1.33 -6.22 10.36
C LYS A 215 -0.33 -6.04 11.51
N LYS A 216 0.96 -6.30 11.28
CA LYS A 216 1.99 -6.27 12.33
C LYS A 216 3.08 -5.22 12.14
N SER A 217 3.07 -4.47 11.04
CA SER A 217 4.12 -3.49 10.68
C SER A 217 4.24 -2.31 11.66
N SER A 218 3.17 -1.99 12.37
CA SER A 218 3.15 -0.89 13.33
C SER A 218 2.66 -1.34 14.70
N ASN A 219 3.13 -0.67 15.74
CA ASN A 219 2.65 -0.88 17.10
C ASN A 219 1.16 -0.46 17.19
N SER A 220 0.38 -1.22 17.94
CA SER A 220 -1.03 -0.93 18.17
C SER A 220 -1.18 0.11 19.29
N ASP A 221 -1.40 1.36 18.92
CA ASP A 221 -1.81 2.42 19.83
C ASP A 221 -3.14 3.04 19.37
N LEU A 222 -3.71 3.89 20.23
CA LEU A 222 -4.98 4.55 19.95
C LEU A 222 -4.91 5.43 18.68
N THR A 223 -3.80 6.14 18.48
CA THR A 223 -3.57 6.99 17.31
C THR A 223 -3.57 6.16 16.03
N THR A 224 -2.82 5.06 16.02
CA THR A 224 -2.76 4.14 14.88
C THR A 224 -4.13 3.52 14.60
N PHE A 225 -4.88 3.16 15.64
CA PHE A 225 -6.23 2.65 15.51
C PHE A 225 -7.17 3.67 14.86
N ILE A 226 -7.16 4.93 15.33
CA ILE A 226 -7.99 6.01 14.77
C ILE A 226 -7.63 6.24 13.30
N ILE A 227 -6.35 6.45 12.97
CA ILE A 227 -5.88 6.71 11.61
C ILE A 227 -6.34 5.58 10.68
N LYS A 228 -6.08 4.32 11.02
CA LYS A 228 -6.45 3.17 10.19
C LYS A 228 -7.96 3.11 9.94
N ASN A 229 -8.79 3.20 10.98
CA ASN A 229 -10.23 3.06 10.82
C ASN A 229 -10.89 4.26 10.14
N PHE A 230 -10.36 5.47 10.34
CA PHE A 230 -10.80 6.68 9.65
C PHE A 230 -10.56 6.56 8.14
N HIS A 231 -9.34 6.20 7.72
CA HIS A 231 -8.99 6.11 6.31
C HIS A 231 -9.52 4.85 5.61
N LEU A 232 -9.75 3.74 6.34
CA LEU A 232 -10.50 2.60 5.78
C LEU A 232 -11.90 2.99 5.32
N GLU A 233 -12.51 3.99 5.95
CA GLU A 233 -13.82 4.50 5.59
C GLU A 233 -13.74 5.63 4.56
N LEU A 234 -12.79 6.56 4.71
CA LEU A 234 -12.65 7.74 3.86
C LEU A 234 -12.15 7.40 2.46
N SER A 235 -11.15 6.55 2.34
CA SER A 235 -10.46 6.31 1.06
C SER A 235 -11.37 5.71 -0.03
N PRO A 236 -12.28 4.75 0.26
CA PRO A 236 -13.28 4.32 -0.70
C PRO A 236 -14.19 5.46 -1.19
N LEU A 237 -14.56 6.40 -0.31
CA LEU A 237 -15.39 7.54 -0.69
C LEU A 237 -14.67 8.43 -1.70
N ILE A 238 -13.36 8.65 -1.49
CA ILE A 238 -12.52 9.39 -2.44
C ILE A 238 -12.41 8.65 -3.79
N TYR A 239 -12.16 7.33 -3.76
CA TYR A 239 -11.97 6.54 -4.99
C TYR A 239 -13.21 6.51 -5.89
N PHE A 240 -14.37 6.31 -5.30
CA PHE A 240 -15.63 6.22 -6.04
C PHE A 240 -16.24 7.59 -6.34
N ASP A 241 -15.63 8.68 -5.86
CA ASP A 241 -16.13 10.06 -5.99
C ASP A 241 -17.64 10.16 -5.73
N ILE A 242 -18.05 9.72 -4.53
CA ILE A 242 -19.47 9.56 -4.16
C ILE A 242 -20.12 10.94 -3.92
N LYS A 243 -19.90 11.90 -4.80
CA LYS A 243 -20.58 13.21 -4.77
C LYS A 243 -22.07 13.11 -5.11
N ARG A 244 -22.47 11.99 -5.73
CA ARG A 244 -23.77 11.88 -6.43
C ARG A 244 -24.95 11.49 -5.58
N SER A 245 -24.77 11.07 -4.34
CA SER A 245 -25.88 10.64 -3.48
C SER A 245 -25.72 11.17 -2.08
N ALA A 246 -26.20 12.39 -1.87
CA ALA A 246 -26.31 12.95 -0.53
C ALA A 246 -27.06 11.97 0.40
N GLY A 247 -28.14 11.36 -0.08
CA GLY A 247 -28.90 10.36 0.68
C GLY A 247 -28.07 9.17 1.14
N PHE A 248 -27.16 8.65 0.31
CA PHE A 248 -26.26 7.56 0.69
C PHE A 248 -25.30 7.98 1.81
N LEU A 249 -24.72 9.17 1.73
CA LEU A 249 -23.80 9.68 2.74
C LEU A 249 -24.50 9.94 4.07
N TYR A 250 -25.69 10.56 4.04
CA TYR A 250 -26.52 10.77 5.22
C TYR A 250 -26.96 9.46 5.85
N PHE A 251 -27.41 8.48 5.04
CA PHE A 251 -27.73 7.15 5.55
C PHE A 251 -26.50 6.49 6.23
N ARG A 252 -25.31 6.66 5.67
CA ARG A 252 -24.06 6.15 6.26
C ARG A 252 -23.74 6.82 7.60
N LEU A 253 -23.93 8.13 7.71
CA LEU A 253 -23.79 8.86 8.98
C LEU A 253 -24.74 8.33 10.05
N LEU A 254 -26.04 8.27 9.74
CA LEU A 254 -27.06 7.76 10.65
C LEU A 254 -26.76 6.31 11.07
N LYS A 255 -26.36 5.46 10.15
CA LYS A 255 -25.96 4.07 10.42
C LYS A 255 -24.82 3.99 11.43
N TYR A 256 -23.77 4.80 11.28
CA TYR A 256 -22.63 4.77 12.21
C TYR A 256 -22.99 5.35 13.58
N LEU A 257 -23.77 6.42 13.60
CA LEU A 257 -24.29 7.00 14.85
C LEU A 257 -25.13 5.98 15.62
N PHE A 258 -26.14 5.39 14.96
CA PHE A 258 -27.00 4.37 15.56
C PHE A 258 -26.21 3.16 16.07
N ARG A 259 -25.27 2.65 15.27
CA ARG A 259 -24.40 1.53 15.70
C ARG A 259 -23.51 1.90 16.88
N SER A 260 -23.00 3.14 16.93
CA SER A 260 -22.21 3.59 18.07
C SER A 260 -23.04 3.59 19.34
N LEU A 261 -24.25 4.17 19.31
CA LEU A 261 -25.18 4.19 20.45
C LEU A 261 -25.58 2.77 20.87
N SER A 262 -25.95 1.90 19.94
CA SER A 262 -26.31 0.51 20.23
C SER A 262 -25.17 -0.26 20.91
N TYR A 263 -23.91 -0.08 20.44
CA TYR A 263 -22.76 -0.72 21.10
C TYR A 263 -22.43 -0.11 22.47
N SER A 264 -22.71 1.17 22.69
CA SER A 264 -22.58 1.79 24.00
C SER A 264 -23.58 1.20 25.00
N CYS A 265 -24.82 0.99 24.59
CA CYS A 265 -25.87 0.38 25.45
C CYS A 265 -25.51 -1.03 25.92
N ILE A 266 -24.76 -1.79 25.13
CA ILE A 266 -24.28 -3.13 25.51
C ILE A 266 -22.83 -3.13 26.03
N LEU A 267 -22.33 -1.97 26.44
CA LEU A 267 -20.98 -1.75 27.00
C LEU A 267 -19.82 -2.20 26.11
N ASN A 268 -20.04 -2.32 24.80
CA ASN A 268 -18.99 -2.62 23.85
C ASN A 268 -18.30 -1.34 23.34
N LEU A 269 -17.56 -0.69 24.24
CA LEU A 269 -16.97 0.63 24.02
C LEU A 269 -16.00 0.66 22.82
N LYS A 270 -15.26 -0.42 22.59
CA LYS A 270 -14.33 -0.52 21.42
C LYS A 270 -15.08 -0.45 20.09
N ARG A 271 -16.19 -1.18 19.97
CA ARG A 271 -17.02 -1.14 18.74
C ARG A 271 -17.77 0.18 18.61
N SER A 272 -18.25 0.73 19.71
CA SER A 272 -18.87 2.06 19.73
C SER A 272 -17.90 3.11 19.21
N PHE A 273 -16.72 3.20 19.79
CA PHE A 273 -15.68 4.15 19.39
C PHE A 273 -15.27 3.99 17.91
N ASN A 274 -15.12 2.75 17.42
CA ASN A 274 -14.82 2.50 16.01
C ASN A 274 -15.91 3.07 15.07
N ASN A 275 -17.19 2.98 15.46
CA ASN A 275 -18.28 3.57 14.66
C ASN A 275 -18.24 5.09 14.70
N LEU A 276 -17.86 5.73 15.83
CA LEU A 276 -17.65 7.18 15.89
C LEU A 276 -16.50 7.64 14.97
N VAL A 277 -15.39 6.92 14.93
CA VAL A 277 -14.29 7.21 14.01
C VAL A 277 -14.75 7.16 12.55
N LYS A 278 -15.54 6.14 12.18
CA LYS A 278 -16.10 6.01 10.83
C LYS A 278 -17.12 7.10 10.52
N PHE A 279 -17.96 7.47 11.48
CA PHE A 279 -18.86 8.62 11.37
C PHE A 279 -18.06 9.88 11.05
N GLY A 280 -16.98 10.16 11.80
CA GLY A 280 -16.10 11.30 11.58
C GLY A 280 -15.49 11.31 10.15
N ALA A 281 -15.14 10.15 9.61
CA ALA A 281 -14.60 10.04 8.25
C ALA A 281 -15.64 10.41 7.17
N VAL A 282 -16.87 9.95 7.31
CA VAL A 282 -17.97 10.31 6.38
C VAL A 282 -18.33 11.78 6.52
N PHE A 283 -18.43 12.29 7.74
CA PHE A 283 -18.69 13.72 8.00
C PHE A 283 -17.61 14.61 7.39
N TYR A 284 -16.33 14.27 7.62
CA TYR A 284 -15.20 14.99 7.00
C TYR A 284 -15.32 15.00 5.46
N TYR A 285 -15.67 13.85 4.86
CA TYR A 285 -15.85 13.79 3.41
C TYR A 285 -16.97 14.72 2.92
N ILE A 286 -18.10 14.79 3.62
CA ILE A 286 -19.23 15.68 3.28
C ILE A 286 -18.82 17.15 3.36
N VAL A 287 -18.12 17.53 4.45
CA VAL A 287 -17.74 18.95 4.68
C VAL A 287 -16.68 19.42 3.68
N LYS A 288 -15.79 18.50 3.24
CA LYS A 288 -14.68 18.84 2.34
C LYS A 288 -15.11 18.91 0.88
N ASN A 289 -16.20 18.29 0.48
CA ASN A 289 -16.66 18.17 -0.91
C ASN A 289 -18.06 18.74 -1.12
#